data_007b9ea85249d9b001fe38ac67e51ebf
#
_entry.id   007b9ea85249d9b001fe38ac67e51ebf
#
_cell.length_a   1.000
_cell.length_b   1.000
_cell.length_c   1.000
_cell.angle_alpha   90.00
_cell.angle_beta   90.00
_cell.angle_gamma   90.00
#
_symmetry.space_group_name_H-M   'P 1'
#
loop_
_entity.id
_entity.type
_entity.pdbx_description
1 polymer ?
#
loop_
_entity_poly.entity_id
_entity_poly.type
_entity_poly.pdbx_seq_one_letter_code
_entity_poly.pdbx_strand_id
1 'polypeptide(L)'
;MKRRPEPELMDSEAQTRAYAEADFEEANSLFAEKFREHFESSLQGNSMADLGCGPGDISIKMACQYPAWSVTGLDAGSNMLKLAQQRLEAEQLGGRVSFRQSYLPDPSLPAASFDALISNSLLHHLPQPRVLWESIIHLARPGAAIQVMDLMRPDNEGEAQRLVDCYSSGAPDILREDFYNSLLAAYTPREVSEQLLAAGLDRLKIEIASDRHWIVHGRFESGR
;
A
#
# COMPACT_ATOMS: atom_id res chain seq x y z
N MET A 1 16.74 -1.54 15.24
CA MET A 1 17.34 -0.17 15.20
C MET A 1 16.28 0.91 15.33
N LYS A 2 16.69 2.21 15.54
CA LYS A 2 15.73 3.34 15.58
C LYS A 2 15.24 3.66 14.17
N ARG A 3 13.92 3.94 14.02
CA ARG A 3 13.32 4.39 12.76
C ARG A 3 13.93 5.72 12.29
N ARG A 4 14.18 5.84 10.99
CA ARG A 4 14.62 7.07 10.31
C ARG A 4 13.55 7.43 9.27
N PRO A 5 12.65 8.39 9.56
CA PRO A 5 11.66 8.81 8.58
C PRO A 5 12.32 9.36 7.30
N GLU A 6 11.70 9.09 6.17
CA GLU A 6 12.04 9.67 4.89
C GLU A 6 11.01 10.73 4.47
N PRO A 7 11.26 11.53 3.39
CA PRO A 7 10.27 12.45 2.86
C PRO A 7 8.96 11.74 2.53
N GLU A 8 7.82 12.36 2.89
CA GLU A 8 6.48 11.79 2.69
C GLU A 8 6.13 11.57 1.22
N LEU A 9 6.57 12.47 0.34
CA LEU A 9 6.17 12.43 -1.05
C LEU A 9 7.34 12.10 -1.97
N MET A 10 7.25 10.95 -2.64
CA MET A 10 8.14 10.50 -3.70
C MET A 10 7.53 10.83 -5.07
N ASP A 11 7.57 12.10 -5.49
CA ASP A 11 6.92 12.56 -6.73
C ASP A 11 7.88 13.36 -7.66
N SER A 12 9.20 13.22 -7.49
CA SER A 12 10.14 13.80 -8.43
C SER A 12 10.08 13.08 -9.79
N GLU A 13 10.34 13.80 -10.88
CA GLU A 13 10.37 13.20 -12.23
C GLU A 13 11.39 12.05 -12.32
N ALA A 14 12.52 12.17 -11.63
CA ALA A 14 13.57 11.15 -11.63
C ALA A 14 13.10 9.87 -10.93
N GLN A 15 12.46 10.00 -9.76
CA GLN A 15 11.87 8.86 -9.04
C GLN A 15 10.75 8.23 -9.84
N THR A 16 9.80 9.02 -10.37
CA THR A 16 8.69 8.51 -11.18
C THR A 16 9.20 7.72 -12.38
N ARG A 17 10.25 8.22 -13.07
CA ARG A 17 10.88 7.49 -14.19
C ARG A 17 11.50 6.18 -13.72
N ALA A 18 12.25 6.19 -12.62
CA ALA A 18 12.87 5.00 -12.08
C ALA A 18 11.84 3.95 -11.68
N TYR A 19 10.74 4.36 -11.05
CA TYR A 19 9.61 3.49 -10.73
C TYR A 19 8.88 2.96 -11.97
N ALA A 20 8.82 3.75 -13.07
CA ALA A 20 8.22 3.30 -14.32
C ALA A 20 8.96 2.11 -14.95
N GLU A 21 10.28 2.07 -14.77
CA GLU A 21 11.19 1.10 -15.36
C GLU A 21 11.50 -0.07 -14.41
N ALA A 22 11.11 0.02 -13.12
CA ALA A 22 11.37 -0.99 -12.12
C ALA A 22 10.42 -2.18 -12.21
N ASP A 23 10.94 -3.35 -11.89
CA ASP A 23 10.15 -4.58 -11.75
C ASP A 23 9.81 -4.83 -10.28
N PHE A 24 8.53 -4.64 -9.95
CA PHE A 24 7.96 -4.93 -8.63
C PHE A 24 7.05 -6.17 -8.65
N GLU A 25 7.09 -6.98 -9.71
CA GLU A 25 6.14 -8.08 -9.92
C GLU A 25 6.12 -9.08 -8.77
N GLU A 26 7.27 -9.43 -8.18
CA GLU A 26 7.33 -10.35 -7.04
C GLU A 26 6.52 -9.83 -5.84
N ALA A 27 6.75 -8.59 -5.43
CA ALA A 27 6.05 -7.99 -4.28
C ALA A 27 4.56 -7.75 -4.58
N ASN A 28 4.25 -7.31 -5.80
CA ASN A 28 2.88 -7.08 -6.24
C ASN A 28 2.08 -8.39 -6.34
N SER A 29 2.70 -9.46 -6.80
CA SER A 29 2.10 -10.79 -6.84
C SER A 29 1.87 -11.35 -5.44
N LEU A 30 2.86 -11.23 -4.54
CA LEU A 30 2.70 -11.59 -3.13
C LEU A 30 1.49 -10.87 -2.51
N PHE A 31 1.36 -9.56 -2.74
CA PHE A 31 0.22 -8.78 -2.24
C PHE A 31 -1.12 -9.35 -2.72
N ALA A 32 -1.25 -9.59 -4.01
CA ALA A 32 -2.49 -10.06 -4.63
C ALA A 32 -2.84 -11.51 -4.23
N GLU A 33 -1.84 -12.37 -4.11
CA GLU A 33 -2.00 -13.76 -3.63
C GLU A 33 -2.48 -13.77 -2.17
N LYS A 34 -1.86 -12.96 -1.30
CA LYS A 34 -2.25 -12.84 0.10
C LYS A 34 -3.67 -12.28 0.24
N PHE A 35 -4.05 -11.30 -0.56
CA PHE A 35 -5.44 -10.81 -0.56
C PHE A 35 -6.43 -11.91 -0.93
N ARG A 36 -6.10 -12.72 -1.94
CA ARG A 36 -6.92 -13.87 -2.32
C ARG A 36 -7.02 -14.90 -1.20
N GLU A 37 -5.89 -15.28 -0.60
CA GLU A 37 -5.86 -16.24 0.53
C GLU A 37 -6.74 -15.78 1.69
N HIS A 38 -6.69 -14.50 2.04
CA HIS A 38 -7.42 -13.96 3.19
C HIS A 38 -8.92 -13.80 2.95
N PHE A 39 -9.34 -13.52 1.69
CA PHE A 39 -10.70 -13.01 1.46
C PHE A 39 -11.51 -13.74 0.38
N GLU A 40 -10.92 -14.51 -0.54
CA GLU A 40 -11.62 -15.08 -1.71
C GLU A 40 -12.95 -15.76 -1.35
N SER A 41 -12.96 -16.57 -0.29
CA SER A 41 -14.17 -17.28 0.14
C SER A 41 -15.22 -16.42 0.85
N SER A 42 -14.87 -15.20 1.22
CA SER A 42 -15.69 -14.32 2.05
C SER A 42 -15.83 -12.90 1.51
N LEU A 43 -15.22 -12.61 0.34
CA LEU A 43 -15.25 -11.28 -0.25
C LEU A 43 -16.66 -10.90 -0.70
N GLN A 44 -17.14 -9.75 -0.21
CA GLN A 44 -18.48 -9.23 -0.52
C GLN A 44 -18.37 -7.79 -0.98
N GLY A 45 -19.29 -7.37 -1.84
CA GLY A 45 -19.29 -6.04 -2.42
C GLY A 45 -18.62 -5.99 -3.79
N ASN A 46 -18.29 -4.77 -4.24
CA ASN A 46 -17.71 -4.55 -5.55
C ASN A 46 -16.90 -3.25 -5.68
N SER A 47 -16.59 -2.59 -4.56
CA SER A 47 -15.86 -1.32 -4.54
C SER A 47 -14.60 -1.43 -3.67
N MET A 48 -13.45 -1.11 -4.23
CA MET A 48 -12.14 -1.16 -3.59
C MET A 48 -11.46 0.21 -3.65
N ALA A 49 -10.85 0.64 -2.56
CA ALA A 49 -9.93 1.77 -2.55
C ALA A 49 -8.50 1.28 -2.34
N ASP A 50 -7.57 1.81 -3.13
CA ASP A 50 -6.12 1.61 -3.00
C ASP A 50 -5.49 2.90 -2.49
N LEU A 51 -5.05 2.90 -1.23
CA LEU A 51 -4.52 4.07 -0.53
C LEU A 51 -3.01 4.16 -0.75
N GLY A 52 -2.54 5.25 -1.36
CA GLY A 52 -1.16 5.39 -1.81
C GLY A 52 -0.89 4.50 -3.03
N CYS A 53 -1.73 4.61 -4.06
CA CYS A 53 -1.68 3.70 -5.20
C CYS A 53 -0.43 3.87 -6.08
N GLY A 54 0.33 4.97 -5.91
CA GLY A 54 1.50 5.26 -6.72
C GLY A 54 1.23 5.17 -8.22
N PRO A 55 2.05 4.43 -8.99
CA PRO A 55 1.89 4.27 -10.42
C PRO A 55 0.79 3.26 -10.84
N GLY A 56 -0.04 2.82 -9.88
CA GLY A 56 -1.27 2.06 -10.13
C GLY A 56 -1.10 0.55 -10.29
N ASP A 57 0.07 -0.01 -10.07
CA ASP A 57 0.35 -1.44 -10.31
C ASP A 57 -0.58 -2.37 -9.53
N ILE A 58 -0.74 -2.12 -8.21
CA ILE A 58 -1.64 -2.90 -7.37
C ILE A 58 -3.10 -2.67 -7.78
N SER A 59 -3.52 -1.42 -8.00
CA SER A 59 -4.88 -1.11 -8.44
C SER A 59 -5.28 -1.87 -9.71
N ILE A 60 -4.40 -1.88 -10.72
CA ILE A 60 -4.60 -2.58 -11.99
C ILE A 60 -4.61 -4.10 -11.77
N LYS A 61 -3.65 -4.62 -11.04
CA LYS A 61 -3.55 -6.07 -10.73
C LYS A 61 -4.80 -6.58 -10.02
N MET A 62 -5.32 -5.84 -9.03
CA MET A 62 -6.53 -6.19 -8.30
C MET A 62 -7.77 -6.10 -9.20
N ALA A 63 -7.87 -5.11 -10.08
CA ALA A 63 -8.97 -5.02 -11.05
C ALA A 63 -8.97 -6.17 -12.07
N CYS A 64 -7.79 -6.66 -12.46
CA CYS A 64 -7.68 -7.86 -13.30
C CYS A 64 -8.10 -9.12 -12.54
N GLN A 65 -7.66 -9.27 -11.29
CA GLN A 65 -7.97 -10.44 -10.46
C GLN A 65 -9.44 -10.51 -10.06
N TYR A 66 -10.10 -9.35 -9.88
CA TYR A 66 -11.51 -9.24 -9.46
C TYR A 66 -12.35 -8.49 -10.52
N PRO A 67 -12.74 -9.15 -11.64
CA PRO A 67 -13.40 -8.47 -12.77
C PRO A 67 -14.75 -7.82 -12.45
N ALA A 68 -15.42 -8.23 -11.37
CA ALA A 68 -16.69 -7.65 -10.92
C ALA A 68 -16.51 -6.40 -10.02
N TRP A 69 -15.26 -6.02 -9.72
CA TRP A 69 -14.95 -4.94 -8.81
C TRP A 69 -14.49 -3.67 -9.53
N SER A 70 -14.88 -2.53 -8.99
CA SER A 70 -14.29 -1.23 -9.32
C SER A 70 -13.19 -0.89 -8.33
N VAL A 71 -12.08 -0.31 -8.81
CA VAL A 71 -10.95 0.09 -8.00
C VAL A 71 -10.74 1.59 -8.14
N THR A 72 -10.62 2.29 -7.01
CA THR A 72 -10.26 3.70 -6.95
C THR A 72 -8.90 3.84 -6.30
N GLY A 73 -7.89 4.19 -7.08
CA GLY A 73 -6.55 4.51 -6.58
C GLY A 73 -6.49 5.95 -6.10
N LEU A 74 -5.97 6.15 -4.90
CA LEU A 74 -5.79 7.44 -4.24
C LEU A 74 -4.30 7.66 -3.98
N ASP A 75 -3.75 8.76 -4.48
CA ASP A 75 -2.35 9.13 -4.25
C ASP A 75 -2.18 10.65 -4.20
N ALA A 76 -1.18 11.14 -3.47
CA ALA A 76 -0.85 12.56 -3.41
C ALA A 76 0.04 13.00 -4.58
N GLY A 77 0.84 12.09 -5.15
CA GLY A 77 1.81 12.33 -6.21
C GLY A 77 1.18 12.50 -7.58
N SER A 78 1.23 13.71 -8.11
CA SER A 78 0.64 13.99 -9.42
C SER A 78 1.38 13.32 -10.58
N ASN A 79 2.70 13.11 -10.47
CA ASN A 79 3.48 12.43 -11.48
C ASN A 79 3.27 10.93 -11.43
N MET A 80 3.14 10.35 -10.23
CA MET A 80 2.74 8.95 -10.07
C MET A 80 1.37 8.67 -10.70
N LEU A 81 0.39 9.55 -10.48
CA LEU A 81 -0.95 9.41 -11.07
C LEU A 81 -0.97 9.55 -12.59
N LYS A 82 -0.10 10.39 -13.17
CA LYS A 82 0.05 10.44 -14.64
C LYS A 82 0.54 9.10 -15.20
N LEU A 83 1.51 8.48 -14.53
CA LEU A 83 2.01 7.15 -14.91
C LEU A 83 0.92 6.09 -14.74
N ALA A 84 0.19 6.13 -13.62
CA ALA A 84 -0.95 5.23 -13.39
C ALA A 84 -2.00 5.33 -14.49
N GLN A 85 -2.32 6.56 -14.94
CA GLN A 85 -3.28 6.77 -16.02
C GLN A 85 -2.78 6.23 -17.36
N GLN A 86 -1.50 6.36 -17.68
CA GLN A 86 -0.90 5.80 -18.91
C GLN A 86 -0.96 4.26 -18.91
N ARG A 87 -0.67 3.63 -17.76
CA ARG A 87 -0.77 2.16 -17.61
C ARG A 87 -2.22 1.68 -17.72
N LEU A 88 -3.16 2.41 -17.11
CA LEU A 88 -4.59 2.09 -17.20
C LEU A 88 -5.10 2.09 -18.65
N GLU A 89 -4.67 3.06 -19.45
CA GLU A 89 -5.06 3.16 -20.86
C GLU A 89 -4.52 1.96 -21.66
N ALA A 90 -3.29 1.53 -21.38
CA ALA A 90 -2.70 0.36 -22.03
C ALA A 90 -3.48 -0.94 -21.71
N GLU A 91 -3.98 -1.09 -20.48
CA GLU A 91 -4.73 -2.26 -20.02
C GLU A 91 -6.23 -2.22 -20.37
N GLN A 92 -6.74 -1.11 -20.92
CA GLN A 92 -8.15 -0.93 -21.31
C GLN A 92 -9.16 -1.12 -20.14
N LEU A 93 -8.76 -0.79 -18.92
CA LEU A 93 -9.56 -0.97 -17.70
C LEU A 93 -10.32 0.28 -17.23
N GLY A 94 -10.34 1.36 -18.05
CA GLY A 94 -10.89 2.67 -17.68
C GLY A 94 -12.37 2.70 -17.27
N GLY A 95 -13.13 1.62 -17.53
CA GLY A 95 -14.51 1.46 -17.04
C GLY A 95 -14.60 0.95 -15.60
N ARG A 96 -13.52 0.47 -14.99
CA ARG A 96 -13.50 -0.17 -13.67
C ARG A 96 -12.41 0.34 -12.74
N VAL A 97 -11.39 1.00 -13.26
CA VAL A 97 -10.31 1.60 -12.48
C VAL A 97 -10.34 3.11 -12.70
N SER A 98 -10.16 3.85 -11.63
CA SER A 98 -10.01 5.31 -11.66
C SER A 98 -8.92 5.74 -10.70
N PHE A 99 -8.21 6.81 -11.02
CA PHE A 99 -7.19 7.39 -10.17
C PHE A 99 -7.57 8.82 -9.79
N ARG A 100 -7.36 9.16 -8.52
CA ARG A 100 -7.68 10.49 -7.98
C ARG A 100 -6.55 11.00 -7.11
N GLN A 101 -6.15 12.25 -7.34
CA GLN A 101 -5.23 12.92 -6.43
C GLN A 101 -5.92 13.20 -5.09
N SER A 102 -5.32 12.73 -4.00
CA SER A 102 -5.88 12.81 -2.66
C SER A 102 -4.77 12.80 -1.62
N TYR A 103 -4.83 13.74 -0.69
CA TYR A 103 -3.97 13.77 0.50
C TYR A 103 -4.73 13.18 1.68
N LEU A 104 -4.21 12.10 2.23
CA LEU A 104 -4.85 11.41 3.35
C LEU A 104 -4.59 12.12 4.69
N PRO A 105 -5.55 12.15 5.63
CA PRO A 105 -6.94 11.75 5.43
C PRO A 105 -7.70 12.78 4.58
N ASP A 106 -8.51 12.33 3.61
CA ASP A 106 -9.28 13.20 2.73
C ASP A 106 -10.77 13.24 3.17
N PRO A 107 -11.20 14.29 3.89
CA PRO A 107 -12.57 14.41 4.37
C PRO A 107 -13.58 14.69 3.24
N SER A 108 -13.14 15.00 2.02
CA SER A 108 -14.01 15.18 0.87
C SER A 108 -14.50 13.86 0.27
N LEU A 109 -13.87 12.75 0.64
CA LEU A 109 -14.32 11.41 0.28
C LEU A 109 -15.49 11.02 1.19
N PRO A 110 -16.57 10.45 0.64
CA PRO A 110 -17.71 10.05 1.46
C PRO A 110 -17.31 8.89 2.41
N ALA A 111 -17.78 8.98 3.66
CA ALA A 111 -17.56 7.94 4.65
C ALA A 111 -18.20 6.60 4.24
N ALA A 112 -17.66 5.49 4.72
CA ALA A 112 -18.19 4.14 4.50
C ALA A 112 -18.52 3.85 3.03
N SER A 113 -17.57 4.12 2.13
CA SER A 113 -17.79 4.06 0.67
C SER A 113 -17.27 2.80 0.02
N PHE A 114 -16.34 2.08 0.68
CA PHE A 114 -15.67 0.96 0.05
C PHE A 114 -15.88 -0.35 0.80
N ASP A 115 -16.03 -1.43 0.03
CA ASP A 115 -16.18 -2.81 0.51
C ASP A 115 -14.82 -3.49 0.75
N ALA A 116 -13.76 -2.94 0.17
CA ALA A 116 -12.39 -3.31 0.45
C ALA A 116 -11.47 -2.07 0.45
N LEU A 117 -10.51 -2.04 1.36
CA LEU A 117 -9.44 -1.05 1.38
C LEU A 117 -8.10 -1.76 1.40
N ILE A 118 -7.26 -1.36 0.47
CA ILE A 118 -5.92 -1.89 0.32
C ILE A 118 -4.90 -0.76 0.38
N SER A 119 -3.69 -1.10 0.79
CA SER A 119 -2.53 -0.20 0.72
C SER A 119 -1.27 -1.04 0.64
N ASN A 120 -0.35 -0.66 -0.22
CA ASN A 120 0.94 -1.30 -0.36
C ASN A 120 2.06 -0.27 -0.35
N SER A 121 3.04 -0.45 0.55
CA SER A 121 4.23 0.41 0.63
C SER A 121 3.95 1.91 0.81
N LEU A 122 2.93 2.26 1.62
CA LEU A 122 2.59 3.65 1.93
C LEU A 122 2.96 4.06 3.37
N LEU A 123 2.73 3.16 4.35
CA LEU A 123 2.76 3.52 5.76
C LEU A 123 4.13 4.07 6.21
N HIS A 124 5.22 3.53 5.65
CA HIS A 124 6.58 3.97 6.01
C HIS A 124 6.88 5.41 5.55
N HIS A 125 6.21 5.93 4.51
CA HIS A 125 6.32 7.32 4.06
C HIS A 125 5.59 8.30 4.97
N LEU A 126 4.57 7.84 5.72
CA LEU A 126 3.75 8.73 6.53
C LEU A 126 4.48 9.17 7.81
N PRO A 127 4.69 10.48 8.04
CA PRO A 127 5.26 10.99 9.27
C PRO A 127 4.42 10.63 10.49
N GLN A 128 3.11 10.55 10.31
CA GLN A 128 2.12 10.17 11.30
C GLN A 128 1.33 8.95 10.82
N PRO A 129 1.64 7.74 11.27
CA PRO A 129 1.01 6.51 10.78
C PRO A 129 -0.51 6.47 10.99
N ARG A 130 -1.03 7.20 11.98
CA ARG A 130 -2.47 7.33 12.24
C ARG A 130 -3.25 7.81 11.01
N VAL A 131 -2.64 8.57 10.13
CA VAL A 131 -3.25 9.07 8.88
C VAL A 131 -3.81 7.93 8.04
N LEU A 132 -3.08 6.83 7.88
CA LEU A 132 -3.55 5.66 7.15
C LEU A 132 -4.73 5.00 7.86
N TRP A 133 -4.59 4.77 9.17
CA TRP A 133 -5.62 4.07 9.95
C TRP A 133 -6.92 4.87 10.06
N GLU A 134 -6.83 6.20 10.24
CA GLU A 134 -7.99 7.11 10.23
C GLU A 134 -8.67 7.11 8.85
N SER A 135 -7.91 7.08 7.76
CA SER A 135 -8.45 6.98 6.40
C SER A 135 -9.20 5.66 6.18
N ILE A 136 -8.64 4.55 6.64
CA ILE A 136 -9.30 3.24 6.58
C ILE A 136 -10.61 3.29 7.37
N ILE A 137 -10.60 3.79 8.61
CA ILE A 137 -11.80 3.88 9.46
C ILE A 137 -12.89 4.74 8.79
N HIS A 138 -12.50 5.88 8.19
CA HIS A 138 -13.42 6.78 7.53
C HIS A 138 -14.07 6.15 6.29
N LEU A 139 -13.28 5.46 5.47
CA LEU A 139 -13.69 5.00 4.15
C LEU A 139 -14.32 3.60 4.15
N ALA A 140 -14.01 2.77 5.16
CA ALA A 140 -14.45 1.38 5.22
C ALA A 140 -15.96 1.27 5.54
N ARG A 141 -16.67 0.48 4.75
CA ARG A 141 -18.00 -0.02 5.15
C ARG A 141 -17.86 -1.04 6.28
N PRO A 142 -18.86 -1.17 7.16
CA PRO A 142 -18.88 -2.29 8.10
C PRO A 142 -18.73 -3.63 7.37
N GLY A 143 -17.77 -4.45 7.80
CA GLY A 143 -17.43 -5.72 7.15
C GLY A 143 -16.45 -5.60 5.98
N ALA A 144 -15.99 -4.41 5.63
CA ALA A 144 -15.00 -4.22 4.55
C ALA A 144 -13.75 -5.07 4.75
N ALA A 145 -13.22 -5.60 3.66
CA ALA A 145 -11.93 -6.29 3.66
C ALA A 145 -10.79 -5.27 3.77
N ILE A 146 -9.89 -5.46 4.71
CA ILE A 146 -8.73 -4.58 4.90
C ILE A 146 -7.46 -5.38 4.65
N GLN A 147 -6.58 -4.91 3.74
CA GLN A 147 -5.22 -5.41 3.62
C GLN A 147 -4.23 -4.28 3.43
N VAL A 148 -3.27 -4.20 4.33
CA VAL A 148 -2.13 -3.28 4.26
C VAL A 148 -0.86 -4.10 4.29
N MET A 149 -0.03 -4.01 3.25
CA MET A 149 1.31 -4.57 3.22
C MET A 149 2.33 -3.44 3.22
N ASP A 150 3.39 -3.62 3.98
CA ASP A 150 4.48 -2.66 3.98
C ASP A 150 5.81 -3.35 4.35
N LEU A 151 6.90 -2.62 4.14
CA LEU A 151 8.23 -3.06 4.51
C LEU A 151 8.34 -3.25 6.03
N MET A 152 9.15 -4.20 6.42
CA MET A 152 9.50 -4.47 7.81
C MET A 152 10.90 -3.91 8.09
N ARG A 153 11.00 -3.02 9.10
CA ARG A 153 12.30 -2.47 9.48
C ARG A 153 13.24 -3.58 9.97
N PRO A 154 14.43 -3.72 9.34
CA PRO A 154 15.41 -4.70 9.77
C PRO A 154 16.05 -4.33 11.11
N ASP A 155 16.73 -5.30 11.74
CA ASP A 155 17.31 -5.13 13.07
C ASP A 155 18.48 -4.13 13.09
N ASN A 156 19.22 -4.01 11.97
CA ASN A 156 20.37 -3.14 11.82
C ASN A 156 20.61 -2.74 10.36
N GLU A 157 21.50 -1.75 10.15
CA GLU A 157 21.83 -1.23 8.81
C GLU A 157 22.52 -2.25 7.91
N GLY A 158 23.30 -3.19 8.47
CA GLY A 158 23.92 -4.27 7.68
C GLY A 158 22.88 -5.20 7.08
N GLU A 159 21.81 -5.48 7.81
CA GLU A 159 20.69 -6.27 7.29
C GLU A 159 19.89 -5.48 6.24
N ALA A 160 19.69 -4.16 6.43
CA ALA A 160 19.10 -3.30 5.42
C ALA A 160 19.91 -3.33 4.11
N GLN A 161 21.24 -3.21 4.20
CA GLN A 161 22.11 -3.28 3.03
C GLN A 161 22.05 -4.64 2.35
N ARG A 162 22.02 -5.74 3.13
CA ARG A 162 21.87 -7.10 2.59
C ARG A 162 20.58 -7.25 1.78
N LEU A 163 19.46 -6.72 2.27
CA LEU A 163 18.17 -6.74 1.56
C LEU A 163 18.26 -5.95 0.25
N VAL A 164 18.86 -4.74 0.26
CA VAL A 164 19.08 -3.95 -0.95
C VAL A 164 19.91 -4.71 -1.98
N ASP A 165 21.01 -5.33 -1.55
CA ASP A 165 21.89 -6.09 -2.46
C ASP A 165 21.19 -7.33 -3.01
N CYS A 166 20.32 -7.96 -2.23
CA CYS A 166 19.56 -9.13 -2.65
C CYS A 166 18.47 -8.79 -3.68
N TYR A 167 17.68 -7.75 -3.40
CA TYR A 167 16.42 -7.50 -4.14
C TYR A 167 16.49 -6.35 -5.17
N SER A 168 17.56 -5.57 -5.16
CA SER A 168 17.75 -4.46 -6.09
C SER A 168 19.14 -4.39 -6.73
N SER A 169 19.84 -5.54 -6.83
CA SER A 169 21.21 -5.60 -7.35
C SER A 169 21.37 -5.08 -8.79
N GLY A 170 20.32 -5.17 -9.61
CA GLY A 170 20.30 -4.67 -10.99
C GLY A 170 19.60 -3.34 -11.18
N ALA A 171 19.07 -2.74 -10.11
CA ALA A 171 18.31 -1.50 -10.18
C ALA A 171 19.24 -0.27 -10.25
N PRO A 172 18.77 0.86 -10.85
CA PRO A 172 19.45 2.14 -10.77
C PRO A 172 19.75 2.58 -9.32
N ASP A 173 20.83 3.33 -9.13
CA ASP A 173 21.28 3.76 -7.78
C ASP A 173 20.17 4.50 -7.02
N ILE A 174 19.37 5.32 -7.69
CA ILE A 174 18.24 6.03 -7.07
C ILE A 174 17.24 5.07 -6.42
N LEU A 175 16.89 3.95 -7.07
CA LEU A 175 15.96 2.97 -6.51
C LEU A 175 16.59 2.17 -5.37
N ARG A 176 17.89 1.90 -5.45
CA ARG A 176 18.64 1.22 -4.39
C ARG A 176 18.70 2.09 -3.13
N GLU A 177 18.94 3.38 -3.31
CA GLU A 177 18.93 4.37 -2.22
C GLU A 177 17.54 4.55 -1.63
N ASP A 178 16.51 4.70 -2.47
CA ASP A 178 15.11 4.80 -2.04
C ASP A 178 14.72 3.54 -1.25
N PHE A 179 15.02 2.33 -1.74
CA PHE A 179 14.72 1.09 -1.03
C PHE A 179 15.45 0.99 0.31
N TYR A 180 16.72 1.38 0.38
CA TYR A 180 17.48 1.42 1.63
C TYR A 180 16.81 2.38 2.64
N ASN A 181 16.45 3.60 2.21
CA ASN A 181 15.81 4.59 3.05
C ASN A 181 14.43 4.12 3.53
N SER A 182 13.63 3.52 2.65
CA SER A 182 12.32 2.94 2.98
C SER A 182 12.43 1.83 4.02
N LEU A 183 13.46 0.95 3.95
CA LEU A 183 13.72 -0.04 4.99
C LEU A 183 14.04 0.61 6.34
N LEU A 184 14.79 1.73 6.36
CA LEU A 184 15.08 2.47 7.59
C LEU A 184 13.85 3.22 8.13
N ALA A 185 12.94 3.63 7.24
CA ALA A 185 11.70 4.32 7.58
C ALA A 185 10.55 3.36 7.95
N ALA A 186 10.66 2.10 7.61
CA ALA A 186 9.66 1.07 7.86
C ALA A 186 9.33 0.90 9.35
N TYR A 187 8.14 0.39 9.63
CA TYR A 187 7.71 0.04 10.98
C TYR A 187 7.95 -1.45 11.27
N THR A 188 8.24 -1.77 12.52
CA THR A 188 8.27 -3.16 12.99
C THR A 188 6.85 -3.66 13.22
N PRO A 189 6.59 -4.99 13.17
CA PRO A 189 5.28 -5.56 13.49
C PRO A 189 4.75 -5.16 14.87
N ARG A 190 5.65 -4.99 15.85
CA ARG A 190 5.29 -4.52 17.19
C ARG A 190 4.76 -3.09 17.15
N GLU A 191 5.46 -2.17 16.47
CA GLU A 191 5.02 -0.78 16.34
C GLU A 191 3.68 -0.69 15.58
N VAL A 192 3.47 -1.55 14.56
CA VAL A 192 2.18 -1.65 13.85
C VAL A 192 1.09 -2.14 14.78
N SER A 193 1.34 -3.15 15.62
CA SER A 193 0.38 -3.62 16.63
C SER A 193 -0.04 -2.52 17.61
N GLU A 194 0.92 -1.71 18.07
CA GLU A 194 0.66 -0.56 18.94
C GLU A 194 -0.19 0.51 18.22
N GLN A 195 0.05 0.75 16.93
CA GLN A 195 -0.75 1.67 16.10
C GLN A 195 -2.18 1.18 15.91
N LEU A 196 -2.37 -0.10 15.60
CA LEU A 196 -3.70 -0.70 15.44
C LEU A 196 -4.51 -0.62 16.73
N LEU A 197 -3.89 -0.94 17.87
CA LEU A 197 -4.52 -0.80 19.17
C LEU A 197 -4.95 0.65 19.45
N ALA A 198 -4.08 1.61 19.19
CA ALA A 198 -4.37 3.04 19.38
C ALA A 198 -5.48 3.55 18.45
N ALA A 199 -5.65 2.95 17.27
CA ALA A 199 -6.70 3.28 16.31
C ALA A 199 -8.02 2.52 16.54
N GLY A 200 -8.07 1.59 17.49
CA GLY A 200 -9.25 0.72 17.71
C GLY A 200 -9.45 -0.33 16.62
N LEU A 201 -8.37 -0.72 15.94
CA LEU A 201 -8.32 -1.72 14.88
C LEU A 201 -7.63 -3.01 15.34
N ASP A 202 -7.60 -3.28 16.64
CA ASP A 202 -6.91 -4.40 17.30
C ASP A 202 -7.43 -5.79 16.89
N ARG A 203 -8.56 -5.87 16.19
CA ARG A 203 -9.08 -7.10 15.60
C ARG A 203 -8.44 -7.48 14.27
N LEU A 204 -7.76 -6.54 13.60
CA LEU A 204 -6.96 -6.85 12.43
C LEU A 204 -5.72 -7.65 12.86
N LYS A 205 -5.35 -8.62 12.03
CA LYS A 205 -4.22 -9.52 12.27
C LYS A 205 -2.98 -9.00 11.57
N ILE A 206 -1.82 -9.30 12.15
CA ILE A 206 -0.52 -9.03 11.53
C ILE A 206 0.12 -10.36 11.18
N GLU A 207 0.57 -10.49 9.93
CA GLU A 207 1.29 -11.63 9.38
C GLU A 207 2.66 -11.17 8.87
N ILE A 208 3.70 -11.99 9.06
CA ILE A 208 4.98 -11.81 8.37
C ILE A 208 4.87 -12.51 7.01
N ALA A 209 4.86 -11.72 5.95
CA ALA A 209 4.61 -12.20 4.60
C ALA A 209 5.90 -12.61 3.86
N SER A 210 7.04 -12.01 4.22
CA SER A 210 8.35 -12.33 3.67
C SER A 210 9.46 -11.90 4.65
N ASP A 211 10.73 -12.03 4.25
CA ASP A 211 11.88 -11.56 5.03
C ASP A 211 11.96 -10.02 5.16
N ARG A 212 11.11 -9.30 4.42
CA ARG A 212 11.08 -7.83 4.38
C ARG A 212 9.70 -7.21 4.42
N HIS A 213 8.63 -8.01 4.47
CA HIS A 213 7.26 -7.48 4.48
C HIS A 213 6.42 -8.06 5.63
N TRP A 214 5.59 -7.20 6.20
CA TRP A 214 4.44 -7.60 7.02
C TRP A 214 3.13 -7.25 6.31
N ILE A 215 2.05 -7.97 6.66
CA ILE A 215 0.69 -7.69 6.20
C ILE A 215 -0.22 -7.52 7.42
N VAL A 216 -1.01 -6.45 7.43
CA VAL A 216 -2.20 -6.31 8.27
C VAL A 216 -3.41 -6.71 7.45
N HIS A 217 -4.24 -7.60 7.96
CA HIS A 217 -5.45 -8.05 7.26
C HIS A 217 -6.59 -8.36 8.21
N GLY A 218 -7.82 -8.30 7.71
CA GLY A 218 -9.03 -8.67 8.44
C GLY A 218 -10.27 -7.95 7.95
N ARG A 219 -11.36 -8.05 8.72
CA ARG A 219 -12.60 -7.33 8.44
C ARG A 219 -12.71 -6.11 9.33
N PHE A 220 -13.13 -4.99 8.71
CA PHE A 220 -13.42 -3.78 9.46
C PHE A 220 -14.69 -3.97 10.28
N GLU A 221 -14.56 -3.86 11.58
CA GLU A 221 -15.70 -3.81 12.49
C GLU A 221 -15.84 -2.36 12.97
N SER A 222 -16.96 -1.71 12.64
CA SER A 222 -17.25 -0.39 13.19
C SER A 222 -17.31 -0.51 14.71
N GLY A 223 -16.50 0.29 15.42
CA GLY A 223 -16.49 0.31 16.88
C GLY A 223 -17.91 0.52 17.43
N ARG A 224 -18.19 -0.14 18.56
CA ARG A 224 -19.41 0.06 19.35
C ARG A 224 -19.42 1.43 19.98
#